data_609bb5a93ce3d4dcdf3e767b662b0e73
#
_entry.id   609bb5a93ce3d4dcdf3e767b662b0e73
#
_cell.length_a   1.000
_cell.length_b   1.000
_cell.length_c   1.000
_cell.angle_alpha   90.00
_cell.angle_beta   90.00
_cell.angle_gamma   90.00
#
_symmetry.space_group_name_H-M   'P 1'
#
loop_
_entity.id
_entity.type
_entity.pdbx_description
1 polymer ?
#
loop_
_entity_poly.entity_id
_entity_poly.type
_entity_poly.pdbx_seq_one_letter_code
_entity_poly.pdbx_strand_id
1 'polypeptide(L)'
;RQRQMCIRDRLIGKYMGKTPKKGKSYSWVPNHIQDANGELTPRPFLKCFSFASNEMIKHSDELNDLKEDHLLVPTYLQGALVTVSEDRVKELTSEEYQWLTELIDRLKGKTMLMEKDEFLEYLTPDLWSEEKKDELPGRTKQEIYSVLLALGIIMETSDSRVNVPEIYLYGFGLKRKGGIRRPK
;
A
#
# COMPACT_ATOMS: atom_id res chain seq x y z
N ARG A 1 -30.00 19.34 2.89
CA ARG A 1 -28.63 19.16 2.31
C ARG A 1 -27.49 19.27 3.33
N GLN A 2 -27.68 19.90 4.51
CA GLN A 2 -26.63 20.05 5.54
C GLN A 2 -26.35 18.80 6.39
N ARG A 3 -27.28 17.86 6.55
CA ARG A 3 -27.15 16.71 7.47
C ARG A 3 -26.25 15.55 6.95
N GLN A 4 -26.07 15.39 5.66
CA GLN A 4 -25.20 14.31 5.11
C GLN A 4 -23.71 14.62 5.12
N MET A 5 -23.32 15.88 5.19
CA MET A 5 -21.90 16.28 5.33
C MET A 5 -21.31 15.96 6.71
N CYS A 6 -22.14 15.85 7.75
CA CYS A 6 -21.67 15.80 9.13
C CYS A 6 -20.98 14.50 9.55
N ILE A 7 -21.35 13.32 9.01
CA ILE A 7 -20.79 12.04 9.52
C ILE A 7 -19.36 11.83 9.03
N ARG A 8 -19.10 12.04 7.74
CA ARG A 8 -17.75 11.90 7.15
C ARG A 8 -16.76 12.92 7.72
N ASP A 9 -17.21 14.17 7.86
CA ASP A 9 -16.35 15.24 8.35
C ASP A 9 -16.06 15.09 9.87
N ARG A 10 -16.94 14.40 10.61
CA ARG A 10 -16.71 14.05 12.02
C ARG A 10 -15.76 12.88 12.22
N LEU A 11 -15.68 11.95 11.28
CA LEU A 11 -14.78 10.81 11.46
C LEU A 11 -13.30 11.24 11.42
N ILE A 12 -12.90 12.01 10.40
CA ILE A 12 -11.49 12.35 10.15
C ILE A 12 -11.31 13.86 9.86
N GLY A 13 -12.39 14.58 9.59
CA GLY A 13 -12.38 15.89 8.97
C GLY A 13 -12.43 15.84 7.45
N LYS A 14 -12.59 16.99 6.84
CA LYS A 14 -12.74 17.14 5.38
C LYS A 14 -11.47 16.79 4.61
N TYR A 15 -10.30 17.02 5.20
CA TYR A 15 -8.99 16.85 4.58
C TYR A 15 -8.05 16.07 5.50
N MET A 16 -7.09 15.37 4.91
CA MET A 16 -6.04 14.63 5.63
C MET A 16 -4.97 15.54 6.27
N GLY A 17 -5.32 16.75 6.60
CA GLY A 17 -4.48 17.73 7.27
C GLY A 17 -5.15 19.10 7.30
N LYS A 18 -4.43 20.11 7.78
CA LYS A 18 -4.95 21.48 7.96
C LYS A 18 -5.39 22.16 6.66
N THR A 19 -4.96 21.68 5.51
CA THR A 19 -5.23 22.30 4.20
C THR A 19 -5.64 21.27 3.14
N PRO A 20 -6.35 21.70 2.07
CA PRO A 20 -6.73 20.86 0.93
C PRO A 20 -5.54 20.18 0.21
N LYS A 21 -4.33 20.70 0.40
CA LYS A 21 -3.11 20.15 -0.23
C LYS A 21 -2.83 18.69 0.17
N LYS A 22 -3.30 18.26 1.36
CA LYS A 22 -3.14 16.88 1.86
C LYS A 22 -4.14 15.87 1.30
N GLY A 23 -5.10 16.33 0.48
CA GLY A 23 -6.15 15.50 -0.10
C GLY A 23 -7.41 15.43 0.78
N LYS A 24 -8.49 14.95 0.18
CA LYS A 24 -9.78 14.77 0.86
C LYS A 24 -9.76 13.45 1.64
N SER A 25 -10.21 13.46 2.88
CA SER A 25 -10.18 12.28 3.77
C SER A 25 -10.92 11.07 3.19
N TYR A 26 -12.06 11.27 2.54
CA TYR A 26 -12.89 10.18 2.02
C TYR A 26 -12.29 9.45 0.81
N SER A 27 -11.41 10.09 0.04
CA SER A 27 -10.73 9.46 -1.10
C SER A 27 -9.32 9.01 -0.75
N TRP A 28 -8.75 9.53 0.34
CA TRP A 28 -7.37 9.28 0.68
C TRP A 28 -7.12 7.80 1.01
N VAL A 29 -7.89 7.21 1.93
CA VAL A 29 -7.72 5.80 2.30
C VAL A 29 -7.91 4.89 1.09
N PRO A 30 -9.03 4.96 0.31
CA PRO A 30 -9.17 4.17 -0.90
C PRO A 30 -7.98 4.29 -1.86
N ASN A 31 -7.53 5.51 -2.14
CA ASN A 31 -6.44 5.75 -3.08
C ASN A 31 -5.09 5.18 -2.64
N HIS A 32 -4.88 4.93 -1.34
CA HIS A 32 -3.62 4.42 -0.82
C HIS A 32 -3.64 2.90 -0.55
N ILE A 33 -4.83 2.27 -0.46
CA ILE A 33 -4.95 0.83 -0.22
C ILE A 33 -5.48 0.04 -1.42
N GLN A 34 -5.82 0.70 -2.54
CA GLN A 34 -6.11 0.01 -3.80
C GLN A 34 -4.84 -0.59 -4.40
N ASP A 35 -4.99 -1.68 -5.12
CA ASP A 35 -3.92 -2.28 -5.93
C ASP A 35 -3.68 -1.51 -7.24
N ALA A 36 -2.81 -2.02 -8.11
CA ALA A 36 -2.49 -1.39 -9.39
C ALA A 36 -3.67 -1.42 -10.40
N ASN A 37 -4.60 -2.34 -10.22
CA ASN A 37 -5.82 -2.45 -11.04
C ASN A 37 -6.95 -1.53 -10.54
N GLY A 38 -6.71 -0.82 -9.42
CA GLY A 38 -7.71 0.01 -8.75
C GLY A 38 -8.71 -0.81 -7.92
N GLU A 39 -8.44 -2.08 -7.67
CA GLU A 39 -9.27 -2.93 -6.84
C GLU A 39 -9.03 -2.65 -5.35
N LEU A 40 -10.12 -2.62 -4.60
CA LEU A 40 -10.12 -2.31 -3.19
C LEU A 40 -10.78 -3.45 -2.42
N THR A 41 -9.99 -4.18 -1.65
CA THR A 41 -10.53 -5.24 -0.80
C THR A 41 -11.03 -4.67 0.54
N PRO A 42 -12.17 -5.13 1.06
CA PRO A 42 -12.76 -4.61 2.30
C PRO A 42 -11.87 -4.78 3.54
N ARG A 43 -11.12 -5.90 3.63
CA ARG A 43 -10.30 -6.24 4.81
C ARG A 43 -9.18 -5.21 5.09
N PRO A 44 -8.29 -4.85 4.14
CA PRO A 44 -7.31 -3.78 4.34
C PRO A 44 -7.95 -2.43 4.68
N PHE A 45 -9.11 -2.12 4.07
CA PHE A 45 -9.83 -0.89 4.36
C PHE A 45 -10.26 -0.83 5.83
N LEU A 46 -10.91 -1.86 6.34
CA LEU A 46 -11.34 -1.94 7.73
C LEU A 46 -10.16 -1.97 8.71
N LYS A 47 -9.10 -2.73 8.38
CA LYS A 47 -7.86 -2.78 9.17
C LYS A 47 -7.21 -1.40 9.32
N CYS A 48 -7.20 -0.58 8.27
CA CYS A 48 -6.63 0.76 8.32
C CYS A 48 -7.30 1.62 9.42
N PHE A 49 -8.62 1.60 9.50
CA PHE A 49 -9.35 2.30 10.56
C PHE A 49 -9.16 1.67 11.94
N SER A 50 -9.16 0.34 12.01
CA SER A 50 -8.94 -0.37 13.29
C SER A 50 -7.57 -0.07 13.88
N PHE A 51 -6.50 -0.13 13.08
CA PHE A 51 -5.16 0.19 13.54
C PHE A 51 -5.03 1.67 13.94
N ALA A 52 -5.57 2.58 13.13
CA ALA A 52 -5.56 4.00 13.45
C ALA A 52 -6.29 4.29 14.77
N SER A 53 -7.44 3.65 15.01
CA SER A 53 -8.20 3.81 16.25
C SER A 53 -7.45 3.25 17.45
N ASN A 54 -6.83 2.07 17.32
CA ASN A 54 -6.07 1.45 18.40
C ASN A 54 -4.84 2.29 18.79
N GLU A 55 -4.12 2.82 17.82
CA GLU A 55 -2.98 3.71 18.10
C GLU A 55 -3.43 5.00 18.76
N MET A 56 -4.56 5.56 18.32
CA MET A 56 -5.13 6.76 18.92
C MET A 56 -5.55 6.52 20.40
N ILE A 57 -6.13 5.35 20.71
CA ILE A 57 -6.51 4.99 22.07
C ILE A 57 -5.26 4.86 22.97
N LYS A 58 -4.17 4.28 22.49
CA LYS A 58 -2.91 4.15 23.23
C LYS A 58 -2.29 5.51 23.61
N HIS A 59 -2.53 6.52 22.79
CA HIS A 59 -2.01 7.88 22.97
C HIS A 59 -3.10 8.88 23.37
N SER A 60 -4.17 8.40 24.00
CA SER A 60 -5.33 9.23 24.36
C SER A 60 -4.98 10.43 25.24
N ASP A 61 -3.95 10.31 26.09
CA ASP A 61 -3.51 11.39 26.97
C ASP A 61 -2.84 12.56 26.21
N GLU A 62 -2.35 12.30 24.99
CA GLU A 62 -1.75 13.31 24.12
C GLU A 62 -2.80 14.02 23.24
N LEU A 63 -4.04 13.55 23.24
CA LEU A 63 -5.11 13.99 22.35
C LEU A 63 -5.92 15.18 22.86
N ASN A 64 -5.50 15.82 23.95
CA ASN A 64 -6.17 17.00 24.52
C ASN A 64 -6.34 18.18 23.52
N ASP A 65 -5.61 18.16 22.40
CA ASP A 65 -5.71 19.12 21.29
C ASP A 65 -6.63 18.66 20.14
N LEU A 66 -7.31 17.50 20.26
CA LEU A 66 -8.33 17.13 19.28
C LEU A 66 -9.43 18.18 19.29
N LYS A 67 -9.62 18.85 18.17
CA LYS A 67 -10.84 19.65 17.96
C LYS A 67 -12.01 18.71 18.22
N GLU A 68 -12.91 19.12 19.06
CA GLU A 68 -14.07 18.38 19.58
C GLU A 68 -14.93 17.64 18.53
N ASP A 69 -14.63 17.81 17.24
CA ASP A 69 -15.43 17.34 16.11
C ASP A 69 -14.87 16.11 15.37
N HIS A 70 -13.66 15.63 15.69
CA HIS A 70 -13.04 14.53 14.93
C HIS A 70 -12.83 13.29 15.81
N LEU A 71 -13.20 12.11 15.28
CA LEU A 71 -13.01 10.82 15.94
C LEU A 71 -11.64 10.19 15.67
N LEU A 72 -11.01 10.54 14.55
CA LEU A 72 -9.69 10.04 14.17
C LEU A 72 -8.78 11.16 13.69
N VAL A 73 -7.53 11.10 14.11
CA VAL A 73 -6.49 12.02 13.64
C VAL A 73 -5.87 11.47 12.34
N PRO A 74 -5.77 12.27 11.27
CA PRO A 74 -5.22 11.82 9.98
C PRO A 74 -3.83 11.19 10.04
N THR A 75 -2.97 11.59 10.98
CA THR A 75 -1.63 11.04 11.13
C THR A 75 -1.63 9.57 11.54
N TYR A 76 -2.59 9.13 12.35
CA TYR A 76 -2.72 7.72 12.73
C TYR A 76 -3.18 6.85 11.56
N LEU A 77 -4.05 7.38 10.67
CA LEU A 77 -4.39 6.69 9.42
C LEU A 77 -3.20 6.54 8.49
N GLN A 78 -2.37 7.58 8.39
CA GLN A 78 -1.13 7.51 7.61
C GLN A 78 -0.15 6.47 8.18
N GLY A 79 -0.02 6.40 9.50
CA GLY A 79 0.78 5.38 10.17
C GLY A 79 0.24 3.96 9.97
N ALA A 80 -1.08 3.79 10.01
CA ALA A 80 -1.73 2.50 9.80
C ALA A 80 -1.46 1.87 8.42
N LEU A 81 -1.14 2.66 7.39
CA LEU A 81 -0.82 2.13 6.06
C LEU A 81 0.38 1.17 6.07
N VAL A 82 1.39 1.43 6.90
CA VAL A 82 2.56 0.55 7.00
C VAL A 82 2.13 -0.83 7.48
N THR A 83 1.41 -0.88 8.60
CA THR A 83 0.93 -2.14 9.18
C THR A 83 -0.05 -2.87 8.26
N VAL A 84 -0.95 -2.14 7.60
CA VAL A 84 -1.90 -2.72 6.62
C VAL A 84 -1.15 -3.32 5.43
N SER A 85 -0.11 -2.64 4.93
CA SER A 85 0.73 -3.14 3.85
C SER A 85 1.49 -4.40 4.24
N GLU A 86 2.10 -4.42 5.43
CA GLU A 86 2.81 -5.60 5.96
C GLU A 86 1.86 -6.78 6.12
N ASP A 87 0.68 -6.57 6.68
CA ASP A 87 -0.35 -7.60 6.84
C ASP A 87 -0.83 -8.14 5.49
N ARG A 88 -1.08 -7.26 4.51
CA ARG A 88 -1.53 -7.68 3.17
C ARG A 88 -0.47 -8.52 2.45
N VAL A 89 0.79 -8.10 2.54
CA VAL A 89 1.89 -8.85 1.93
C VAL A 89 2.08 -10.21 2.62
N LYS A 90 1.95 -10.26 3.95
CA LYS A 90 2.00 -11.52 4.69
C LYS A 90 0.87 -12.46 4.27
N GLU A 91 -0.36 -12.00 4.14
CA GLU A 91 -1.49 -12.80 3.62
C GLU A 91 -1.17 -13.33 2.22
N LEU A 92 -0.70 -12.44 1.33
CA LEU A 92 -0.36 -12.78 -0.05
C LEU A 92 0.70 -13.88 -0.15
N THR A 93 1.74 -13.82 0.68
CA THR A 93 2.86 -14.77 0.65
C THR A 93 2.61 -16.07 1.42
N SER A 94 1.74 -16.04 2.44
CA SER A 94 1.44 -17.24 3.24
C SER A 94 0.27 -18.06 2.68
N GLU A 95 -0.69 -17.43 2.02
CA GLU A 95 -1.94 -18.07 1.63
C GLU A 95 -2.10 -18.21 0.10
N GLU A 96 -1.57 -17.25 -0.69
CA GLU A 96 -1.87 -17.18 -2.12
C GLU A 96 -0.64 -17.48 -3.00
N TYR A 97 0.49 -16.79 -2.78
CA TYR A 97 1.65 -16.79 -3.68
C TYR A 97 2.97 -16.91 -2.90
N GLN A 98 3.28 -18.10 -2.42
CA GLN A 98 4.48 -18.33 -1.57
C GLN A 98 5.80 -18.00 -2.27
N TRP A 99 5.86 -18.14 -3.62
CA TRP A 99 7.03 -17.80 -4.42
C TRP A 99 7.42 -16.30 -4.34
N LEU A 100 6.48 -15.42 -3.99
CA LEU A 100 6.75 -13.99 -3.79
C LEU A 100 7.72 -13.71 -2.64
N THR A 101 7.84 -14.59 -1.67
CA THR A 101 8.70 -14.39 -0.49
C THR A 101 10.14 -14.10 -0.91
N GLU A 102 10.69 -14.90 -1.81
CA GLU A 102 12.07 -14.71 -2.29
C GLU A 102 12.24 -13.46 -3.16
N LEU A 103 11.21 -13.07 -3.93
CA LEU A 103 11.20 -11.80 -4.66
C LEU A 103 11.24 -10.61 -3.70
N ILE A 104 10.44 -10.66 -2.64
CA ILE A 104 10.38 -9.61 -1.61
C ILE A 104 11.75 -9.44 -0.95
N ASP A 105 12.43 -10.53 -0.61
CA ASP A 105 13.77 -10.48 0.00
C ASP A 105 14.79 -9.81 -0.92
N ARG A 106 14.72 -10.07 -2.22
CA ARG A 106 15.59 -9.43 -3.22
C ARG A 106 15.28 -7.94 -3.44
N LEU A 107 14.02 -7.57 -3.33
CA LEU A 107 13.56 -6.17 -3.53
C LEU A 107 13.71 -5.32 -2.27
N LYS A 108 13.89 -5.93 -1.10
CA LYS A 108 13.96 -5.24 0.19
C LYS A 108 15.02 -4.14 0.20
N GLY A 109 14.62 -2.94 0.62
CA GLY A 109 15.48 -1.75 0.68
C GLY A 109 15.68 -1.03 -0.65
N LYS A 110 15.22 -1.60 -1.78
CA LYS A 110 15.28 -0.94 -3.09
C LYS A 110 14.32 0.24 -3.17
N THR A 111 14.60 1.14 -4.09
CA THR A 111 13.80 2.35 -4.28
C THR A 111 12.90 2.22 -5.51
N MET A 112 11.58 2.35 -5.34
CA MET A 112 10.64 2.55 -6.43
C MET A 112 10.57 4.04 -6.75
N LEU A 113 10.50 4.39 -7.92
CA LEU A 113 10.20 3.97 -9.26
C LEU A 113 11.45 3.38 -9.95
N MET A 114 11.39 2.16 -10.43
CA MET A 114 12.54 1.44 -11.00
C MET A 114 12.40 1.32 -12.52
N GLU A 115 13.51 1.33 -13.27
CA GLU A 115 13.49 1.04 -14.70
C GLU A 115 13.03 -0.41 -14.93
N LYS A 116 12.25 -0.64 -16.00
CA LYS A 116 11.66 -1.96 -16.29
C LYS A 116 12.71 -3.05 -16.46
N ASP A 117 13.78 -2.75 -17.17
CA ASP A 117 14.85 -3.73 -17.41
C ASP A 117 15.57 -4.11 -16.10
N GLU A 118 15.80 -3.13 -15.22
CA GLU A 118 16.34 -3.39 -13.87
C GLU A 118 15.40 -4.27 -13.08
N PHE A 119 14.10 -4.01 -13.09
CA PHE A 119 13.10 -4.82 -12.36
C PHE A 119 13.04 -6.25 -12.91
N LEU A 120 13.10 -6.45 -14.23
CA LEU A 120 13.09 -7.76 -14.86
C LEU A 120 14.28 -8.65 -14.45
N GLU A 121 15.42 -8.07 -14.10
CA GLU A 121 16.56 -8.87 -13.60
C GLU A 121 16.26 -9.55 -12.27
N TYR A 122 15.42 -8.97 -11.41
CA TYR A 122 14.96 -9.61 -10.15
C TYR A 122 13.96 -10.75 -10.40
N LEU A 123 13.42 -10.87 -11.62
CA LEU A 123 12.45 -11.90 -12.01
C LEU A 123 13.07 -13.07 -12.78
N THR A 124 14.40 -13.13 -12.89
CA THR A 124 15.08 -14.25 -13.55
C THR A 124 14.82 -15.56 -12.79
N PRO A 125 14.21 -16.60 -13.39
CA PRO A 125 13.76 -17.80 -12.69
C PRO A 125 14.87 -18.53 -11.90
N ASP A 126 16.11 -18.46 -12.36
CA ASP A 126 17.26 -19.10 -11.69
C ASP A 126 17.61 -18.46 -10.33
N LEU A 127 17.02 -17.33 -10.01
CA LEU A 127 17.18 -16.68 -8.71
C LEU A 127 16.32 -17.31 -7.60
N TRP A 128 15.35 -18.16 -7.96
CA TRP A 128 14.53 -18.88 -6.99
C TRP A 128 15.17 -20.21 -6.60
N SER A 129 14.95 -20.61 -5.33
CA SER A 129 15.32 -21.94 -4.87
C SER A 129 14.59 -23.02 -5.66
N GLU A 130 15.17 -24.23 -5.76
CA GLU A 130 14.54 -25.35 -6.46
C GLU A 130 13.14 -25.68 -5.94
N GLU A 131 12.92 -25.50 -4.62
CA GLU A 131 11.60 -25.69 -4.02
C GLU A 131 10.55 -24.69 -4.51
N LYS A 132 10.96 -23.46 -4.82
CA LYS A 132 10.06 -22.38 -5.26
C LYS A 132 9.94 -22.24 -6.77
N LYS A 133 10.86 -22.83 -7.53
CA LYS A 133 10.81 -22.80 -9.00
C LYS A 133 9.54 -23.45 -9.56
N ASP A 134 9.09 -24.55 -8.95
CA ASP A 134 7.87 -25.25 -9.38
C ASP A 134 6.59 -24.45 -9.08
N GLU A 135 6.66 -23.52 -8.12
CA GLU A 135 5.54 -22.62 -7.75
C GLU A 135 5.49 -21.35 -8.63
N LEU A 136 6.51 -21.10 -9.47
CA LEU A 136 6.57 -19.89 -10.28
C LEU A 136 5.42 -19.86 -11.32
N PRO A 137 4.77 -18.71 -11.51
CA PRO A 137 3.67 -18.58 -12.45
C PRO A 137 4.09 -18.55 -13.92
N GLY A 138 5.39 -18.64 -14.20
CA GLY A 138 5.96 -18.64 -15.54
C GLY A 138 7.40 -19.12 -15.57
N ARG A 139 7.88 -19.49 -16.74
CA ARG A 139 9.24 -19.99 -16.96
C ARG A 139 10.23 -18.91 -17.42
N THR A 140 9.72 -17.74 -17.73
CA THR A 140 10.51 -16.58 -18.17
C THR A 140 10.22 -15.37 -17.30
N LYS A 141 11.19 -14.45 -17.20
CA LYS A 141 11.03 -13.21 -16.46
C LYS A 141 9.87 -12.36 -16.99
N GLN A 142 9.56 -12.42 -18.27
CA GLN A 142 8.44 -11.72 -18.89
C GLN A 142 7.08 -12.31 -18.49
N GLU A 143 6.98 -13.63 -18.39
CA GLU A 143 5.75 -14.29 -17.92
C GLU A 143 5.48 -13.94 -16.46
N ILE A 144 6.48 -14.02 -15.59
CA ILE A 144 6.37 -13.65 -14.17
C ILE A 144 5.97 -12.18 -14.04
N TYR A 145 6.59 -11.30 -14.83
CA TYR A 145 6.24 -9.88 -14.89
C TYR A 145 4.78 -9.65 -15.28
N SER A 146 4.31 -10.36 -16.29
CA SER A 146 2.92 -10.25 -16.76
C SER A 146 1.92 -10.70 -15.68
N VAL A 147 2.26 -11.73 -14.91
CA VAL A 147 1.43 -12.17 -13.78
C VAL A 147 1.41 -11.12 -12.67
N LEU A 148 2.54 -10.52 -12.32
CA LEU A 148 2.59 -9.45 -11.31
C LEU A 148 1.73 -8.24 -11.70
N LEU A 149 1.72 -7.89 -13.00
CA LEU A 149 0.81 -6.85 -13.53
C LEU A 149 -0.65 -7.28 -13.42
N ALA A 150 -0.99 -8.50 -13.84
CA ALA A 150 -2.35 -9.01 -13.80
C ALA A 150 -2.91 -9.09 -12.37
N LEU A 151 -2.05 -9.43 -11.40
CA LEU A 151 -2.40 -9.45 -9.97
C LEU A 151 -2.48 -8.05 -9.32
N GLY A 152 -2.18 -6.99 -10.06
CA GLY A 152 -2.17 -5.63 -9.52
C GLY A 152 -1.08 -5.37 -8.48
N ILE A 153 -0.07 -6.25 -8.38
CA ILE A 153 1.06 -6.10 -7.43
C ILE A 153 2.01 -5.00 -7.89
N ILE A 154 2.18 -4.87 -9.19
CA ILE A 154 2.98 -3.83 -9.83
C ILE A 154 2.17 -3.08 -10.88
N MET A 155 2.61 -1.88 -11.23
CA MET A 155 2.09 -1.11 -12.36
C MET A 155 3.22 -0.57 -13.22
N GLU A 156 2.98 -0.49 -14.52
CA GLU A 156 3.86 0.21 -15.46
C GLU A 156 3.40 1.66 -15.60
N THR A 157 4.31 2.59 -15.48
CA THR A 157 4.04 4.01 -15.65
C THR A 157 4.15 4.39 -17.14
N SER A 158 3.65 5.57 -17.51
CA SER A 158 3.66 6.06 -18.90
C SER A 158 5.07 6.20 -19.51
N ASP A 159 6.10 6.27 -18.67
CA ASP A 159 7.51 6.30 -19.07
C ASP A 159 8.20 4.93 -18.92
N SER A 160 7.42 3.85 -18.96
CA SER A 160 7.88 2.45 -18.93
C SER A 160 8.66 2.06 -17.68
N ARG A 161 8.49 2.77 -16.57
CA ARG A 161 9.05 2.39 -15.27
C ARG A 161 8.06 1.58 -14.44
N VAL A 162 8.59 0.74 -13.57
CA VAL A 162 7.80 -0.08 -12.65
C VAL A 162 7.59 0.64 -11.34
N ASN A 163 6.35 0.65 -10.89
CA ASN A 163 5.96 1.13 -9.58
C ASN A 163 5.16 0.06 -8.83
N VAL A 164 5.16 0.17 -7.49
CA VAL A 164 4.40 -0.72 -6.60
C VAL A 164 3.39 0.13 -5.83
N PRO A 165 2.09 -0.25 -5.82
CA PRO A 165 1.07 0.40 -5.01
C PRO A 165 1.43 0.43 -3.52
N GLU A 166 0.94 1.45 -2.79
CA GLU A 166 1.29 1.61 -1.37
C GLU A 166 0.83 0.44 -0.50
N ILE A 167 -0.26 -0.24 -0.90
CA ILE A 167 -0.75 -1.44 -0.22
C ILE A 167 0.28 -2.58 -0.18
N TYR A 168 1.24 -2.61 -1.09
CA TYR A 168 2.32 -3.61 -1.14
C TYR A 168 3.69 -3.01 -0.82
N LEU A 169 3.87 -1.70 -1.01
CA LEU A 169 5.16 -1.02 -0.96
C LEU A 169 5.93 -1.26 0.35
N TYR A 170 5.24 -1.03 1.48
CA TYR A 170 5.87 -1.14 2.80
C TYR A 170 6.10 -2.60 3.19
N GLY A 171 5.14 -3.48 2.89
CA GLY A 171 5.27 -4.92 3.15
C GLY A 171 6.39 -5.58 2.34
N PHE A 172 6.71 -5.05 1.15
CA PHE A 172 7.87 -5.46 0.36
C PHE A 172 9.19 -4.84 0.87
N GLY A 173 9.14 -4.02 1.92
CA GLY A 173 10.30 -3.31 2.42
C GLY A 173 10.91 -2.32 1.43
N LEU A 174 10.13 -1.85 0.46
CA LEU A 174 10.54 -0.93 -0.58
C LEU A 174 10.55 0.52 -0.08
N LYS A 175 11.42 1.33 -0.66
CA LYS A 175 11.49 2.76 -0.41
C LYS A 175 10.87 3.54 -1.57
N ARG A 176 10.16 4.61 -1.25
CA ARG A 176 9.64 5.53 -2.27
C ARG A 176 10.71 6.55 -2.64
N LYS A 177 10.93 6.74 -3.93
CA LYS A 177 11.80 7.82 -4.42
C LYS A 177 11.23 9.17 -3.98
N GLY A 178 12.07 10.03 -3.41
CA GLY A 178 11.68 11.39 -3.02
C GLY A 178 11.17 12.20 -4.22
N GLY A 179 10.20 13.10 -3.98
CA GLY A 179 9.61 13.95 -5.03
C GLY A 179 8.50 13.31 -5.86
N ILE A 180 8.21 12.03 -5.71
CA ILE A 180 7.08 11.37 -6.39
C ILE A 180 5.76 11.84 -5.76
N ARG A 181 4.82 12.24 -6.62
CA ARG A 181 3.49 12.67 -6.20
C ARG A 181 2.72 11.49 -5.61
N ARG A 182 2.25 11.62 -4.37
CA ARG A 182 1.39 10.61 -3.76
C ARG A 182 -0.03 10.73 -4.28
N PRO A 183 -0.82 9.63 -4.32
CA PRO A 183 -2.25 9.70 -4.54
C PRO A 183 -2.90 10.68 -3.54
N LYS A 184 -3.94 11.39 -3.98
CA LYS A 184 -4.64 12.40 -3.15
C LYS A 184 -6.07 11.99 -2.91
#